data_62a1ba479afde6c3f3140782ec0a4630
#
_entry.id   62a1ba479afde6c3f3140782ec0a4630
#
_cell.length_a   1.000
_cell.length_b   1.000
_cell.length_c   1.000
_cell.angle_alpha   90.00
_cell.angle_beta   90.00
_cell.angle_gamma   90.00
#
_symmetry.space_group_name_H-M   'P 1'
#
loop_
_entity.id
_entity.type
_entity.pdbx_description
1 polymer ?
#
loop_
_entity_poly.entity_id
_entity_poly.type
_entity_poly.pdbx_seq_one_letter_code
_entity_poly.pdbx_strand_id
1 'polypeptide(L)'
;MKKRYVYSGLLIALLVSGCSEETSHSSHTEMQEMIELEYMMTEPLQAGEQTIAIQLTQHEEAVNDADSVIFEVWQAGHSDAAQKIEAVHTENGIYEAVYTFDDNTAYYVIAHTTAKGIHLMPKEQMIIGEVDRIPADDYRGSMDHS
;
A
#
# COMPACT_ATOMS: atom_id res chain seq x y z
N MET A 1 33.59 -12.83 -83.36
CA MET A 1 33.02 -14.16 -83.52
C MET A 1 32.34 -14.57 -82.20
N LYS A 2 31.01 -14.68 -82.29
CA LYS A 2 30.15 -15.73 -81.74
C LYS A 2 30.52 -16.28 -80.40
N LYS A 3 29.65 -16.24 -79.35
CA LYS A 3 28.35 -16.92 -79.32
C LYS A 3 27.54 -16.36 -78.11
N ARG A 4 26.32 -16.15 -78.42
CA ARG A 4 25.18 -15.91 -77.57
C ARG A 4 24.85 -17.22 -76.83
N TYR A 5 24.65 -17.15 -75.53
CA TYR A 5 23.81 -18.13 -74.82
C TYR A 5 22.83 -17.39 -73.93
N VAL A 6 21.64 -17.46 -74.41
CA VAL A 6 20.43 -17.12 -73.66
C VAL A 6 20.13 -18.33 -72.75
N TYR A 7 20.08 -18.19 -71.54
CA TYR A 7 19.38 -19.13 -70.65
C TYR A 7 18.28 -18.37 -69.89
N SER A 8 17.12 -18.58 -70.46
CA SER A 8 15.82 -18.44 -69.77
C SER A 8 15.76 -19.49 -68.66
N GLY A 9 15.47 -19.13 -67.52
CA GLY A 9 15.34 -20.04 -66.39
C GLY A 9 14.65 -19.37 -65.20
N LEU A 10 13.38 -19.38 -65.32
CA LEU A 10 12.36 -19.73 -64.35
C LEU A 10 12.38 -18.99 -63.01
N LEU A 11 11.54 -18.01 -63.03
CA LEU A 11 11.00 -17.32 -61.87
C LEU A 11 10.27 -18.31 -60.96
N ILE A 12 10.75 -18.55 -59.78
CA ILE A 12 9.96 -19.11 -58.68
C ILE A 12 9.81 -18.05 -57.63
N ALA A 13 8.71 -17.36 -57.71
CA ALA A 13 8.24 -16.47 -56.63
C ALA A 13 7.67 -17.33 -55.50
N LEU A 14 8.41 -17.52 -54.47
CA LEU A 14 7.89 -18.00 -53.20
C LEU A 14 7.44 -16.80 -52.40
N LEU A 15 6.16 -16.49 -52.51
CA LEU A 15 5.48 -15.59 -51.60
C LEU A 15 5.31 -16.32 -50.26
N VAL A 16 6.25 -16.12 -49.38
CA VAL A 16 6.04 -16.39 -47.95
C VAL A 16 5.49 -15.11 -47.33
N SER A 17 4.18 -14.98 -47.39
CA SER A 17 3.46 -14.04 -46.56
C SER A 17 3.49 -14.55 -45.12
N GLY A 18 4.59 -14.27 -44.43
CA GLY A 18 4.67 -14.36 -43.00
C GLY A 18 4.04 -13.09 -42.44
N CYS A 19 2.74 -13.08 -42.24
CA CYS A 19 2.12 -12.19 -41.26
C CYS A 19 2.52 -12.67 -39.87
N SER A 20 3.66 -12.26 -39.42
CA SER A 20 3.96 -12.14 -37.99
C SER A 20 3.32 -10.86 -37.53
N GLU A 21 2.06 -10.93 -37.17
CA GLU A 21 1.51 -9.97 -36.21
C GLU A 21 2.19 -10.28 -34.88
N GLU A 22 3.38 -9.74 -34.71
CA GLU A 22 3.86 -9.46 -33.35
C GLU A 22 2.93 -8.42 -32.79
N THR A 23 1.84 -8.91 -32.19
CA THR A 23 1.17 -8.16 -31.16
C THR A 23 2.22 -7.95 -30.07
N SER A 24 2.93 -6.85 -30.20
CA SER A 24 3.63 -6.26 -29.05
C SER A 24 2.53 -5.99 -28.02
N HIS A 25 2.24 -7.01 -27.23
CA HIS A 25 1.73 -6.75 -25.91
C HIS A 25 2.86 -6.00 -25.21
N SER A 26 2.89 -4.69 -25.42
CA SER A 26 3.40 -3.79 -24.41
C SER A 26 2.63 -4.16 -23.18
N SER A 27 3.19 -5.06 -22.40
CA SER A 27 2.93 -5.10 -20.99
C SER A 27 3.40 -3.74 -20.49
N HIS A 28 2.55 -2.72 -20.65
CA HIS A 28 2.52 -1.68 -19.68
C HIS A 28 2.14 -2.44 -18.39
N THR A 29 3.15 -2.96 -17.73
CA THR A 29 3.12 -3.06 -16.30
C THR A 29 2.95 -1.60 -15.92
N GLU A 30 1.70 -1.16 -15.83
CA GLU A 30 1.38 -0.02 -15.01
C GLU A 30 2.03 -0.38 -13.69
N MET A 31 3.20 0.21 -13.42
CA MET A 31 3.72 0.24 -12.07
C MET A 31 2.60 0.92 -11.31
N GLN A 32 1.76 0.06 -10.71
CA GLN A 32 0.73 0.55 -9.80
C GLN A 32 1.46 1.52 -8.90
N GLU A 33 1.07 2.76 -9.01
CA GLU A 33 1.67 3.84 -8.23
C GLU A 33 1.46 3.48 -6.76
N MET A 34 2.44 2.81 -6.17
CA MET A 34 2.36 2.34 -4.81
C MET A 34 2.46 3.55 -3.89
N ILE A 35 1.48 3.68 -3.02
CA ILE A 35 1.58 4.57 -1.88
C ILE A 35 2.26 3.81 -0.77
N GLU A 36 3.31 4.39 -0.23
CA GLU A 36 4.00 3.90 0.95
C GLU A 36 3.42 4.57 2.20
N LEU A 37 3.19 3.77 3.22
CA LEU A 37 2.68 4.23 4.51
C LEU A 37 3.66 3.80 5.60
N GLU A 38 4.16 4.75 6.35
CA GLU A 38 5.03 4.53 7.50
C GLU A 38 4.41 5.10 8.78
N TYR A 39 4.42 4.31 9.86
CA TYR A 39 4.05 4.81 11.18
C TYR A 39 5.17 5.65 11.78
N MET A 40 4.82 6.85 12.24
CA MET A 40 5.75 7.83 12.77
C MET A 40 5.52 8.07 14.27
N MET A 41 5.77 7.04 15.06
CA MET A 41 5.62 7.14 16.50
C MET A 41 6.98 7.22 17.19
N THR A 42 7.08 8.10 18.17
CA THR A 42 8.31 8.23 18.96
C THR A 42 8.25 7.29 20.15
N GLU A 43 9.09 6.28 20.17
CA GLU A 43 9.25 5.40 21.32
C GLU A 43 10.23 5.97 22.37
N PRO A 44 10.10 5.66 23.66
CA PRO A 44 9.10 4.76 24.26
C PRO A 44 7.74 5.45 24.47
N LEU A 45 6.67 4.76 24.10
CA LEU A 45 5.31 5.22 24.36
C LEU A 45 4.96 5.02 25.84
N GLN A 46 4.18 5.94 26.39
CA GLN A 46 3.74 5.90 27.79
C GLN A 46 2.21 5.96 27.84
N ALA A 47 1.62 5.43 28.91
CA ALA A 47 0.21 5.64 29.18
C ALA A 47 -0.13 7.14 29.28
N GLY A 48 -1.32 7.51 28.89
CA GLY A 48 -1.79 8.88 28.76
C GLY A 48 -2.00 9.30 27.32
N GLU A 49 -2.12 10.59 27.11
CA GLU A 49 -2.34 11.17 25.77
C GLU A 49 -1.08 11.08 24.91
N GLN A 50 -1.21 10.47 23.74
CA GLN A 50 -0.14 10.31 22.76
C GLN A 50 -0.67 10.64 21.35
N THR A 51 0.22 11.05 20.48
CA THR A 51 -0.09 11.26 19.07
C THR A 51 0.24 10.00 18.28
N ILE A 52 -0.75 9.48 17.55
CA ILE A 52 -0.56 8.45 16.53
C ILE A 52 -0.40 9.18 15.21
N ALA A 53 0.67 8.91 14.48
CA ALA A 53 0.95 9.54 13.20
C ALA A 53 1.40 8.53 12.15
N ILE A 54 1.05 8.80 10.90
CA ILE A 54 1.58 8.13 9.72
C ILE A 54 2.11 9.15 8.73
N GLN A 55 3.06 8.72 7.92
CA GLN A 55 3.47 9.43 6.73
C GLN A 55 3.08 8.67 5.48
N LEU A 56 2.51 9.37 4.52
CA LEU A 56 2.19 8.85 3.20
C LEU A 56 3.13 9.44 2.17
N THR A 57 3.75 8.58 1.38
CA THR A 57 4.60 8.97 0.27
C THR A 57 4.25 8.18 -0.99
N GLN A 58 4.53 8.75 -2.14
CA GLN A 58 4.44 8.11 -3.43
C GLN A 58 5.64 8.58 -4.27
N HIS A 59 6.49 7.66 -4.70
CA HIS A 59 7.76 7.98 -5.38
C HIS A 59 8.63 8.98 -4.57
N GLU A 60 8.73 8.77 -3.27
CA GLU A 60 9.46 9.64 -2.32
C GLU A 60 8.87 11.05 -2.16
N GLU A 61 7.74 11.35 -2.79
CA GLU A 61 7.02 12.60 -2.63
C GLU A 61 5.87 12.46 -1.62
N ALA A 62 5.68 13.48 -0.80
CA ALA A 62 4.64 13.51 0.22
C ALA A 62 3.23 13.50 -0.41
N VAL A 63 2.35 12.64 0.07
CA VAL A 63 0.92 12.61 -0.30
C VAL A 63 0.13 13.44 0.71
N ASN A 64 -0.21 14.67 0.32
CA ASN A 64 -0.88 15.64 1.19
C ASN A 64 -2.41 15.68 1.00
N ASP A 65 -2.94 14.89 0.09
CA ASP A 65 -4.31 14.92 -0.39
C ASP A 65 -5.01 13.56 -0.29
N ALA A 66 -4.74 12.81 0.80
CA ALA A 66 -5.47 11.58 1.07
C ALA A 66 -6.97 11.88 1.25
N ASP A 67 -7.82 11.02 0.68
CA ASP A 67 -9.27 11.16 0.79
C ASP A 67 -9.75 10.88 2.21
N SER A 68 -9.10 9.95 2.90
CA SER A 68 -9.45 9.56 4.27
C SER A 68 -8.25 8.88 4.95
N VAL A 69 -8.02 9.21 6.20
CA VAL A 69 -7.13 8.49 7.12
C VAL A 69 -7.84 8.33 8.46
N ILE A 70 -8.12 7.09 8.85
CA ILE A 70 -8.81 6.77 10.10
C ILE A 70 -7.98 5.74 10.85
N PHE A 71 -7.62 6.05 12.09
CA PHE A 71 -7.00 5.09 12.98
C PHE A 71 -8.05 4.28 13.73
N GLU A 72 -7.97 2.97 13.64
CA GLU A 72 -8.73 2.04 14.47
C GLU A 72 -7.79 1.48 15.53
N VAL A 73 -8.06 1.78 16.80
CA VAL A 73 -7.16 1.48 17.92
C VAL A 73 -7.88 0.63 18.95
N TRP A 74 -7.24 -0.42 19.43
CA TRP A 74 -7.75 -1.25 20.53
C TRP A 74 -6.62 -1.81 21.39
N GLN A 75 -6.94 -2.08 22.64
CA GLN A 75 -6.07 -2.81 23.54
C GLN A 75 -6.01 -4.29 23.17
N ALA A 76 -4.85 -4.91 23.22
CA ALA A 76 -4.68 -6.34 22.94
C ALA A 76 -5.64 -7.18 23.81
N GLY A 77 -6.38 -8.10 23.16
CA GLY A 77 -7.41 -8.92 23.78
C GLY A 77 -8.78 -8.24 23.92
N HIS A 78 -8.96 -7.03 23.38
CA HIS A 78 -10.20 -6.25 23.44
C HIS A 78 -10.56 -5.61 22.09
N SER A 79 -10.45 -6.36 21.01
CA SER A 79 -10.75 -5.84 19.66
C SER A 79 -12.22 -5.45 19.46
N ASP A 80 -13.12 -5.99 20.28
CA ASP A 80 -14.53 -5.62 20.33
C ASP A 80 -14.78 -4.19 20.85
N ALA A 81 -13.80 -3.62 21.53
CA ALA A 81 -13.83 -2.24 22.06
C ALA A 81 -12.98 -1.27 21.20
N ALA A 82 -12.66 -1.63 19.95
CA ALA A 82 -11.89 -0.78 19.05
C ALA A 82 -12.54 0.58 18.83
N GLN A 83 -11.73 1.63 18.85
CA GLN A 83 -12.16 3.01 18.62
C GLN A 83 -11.61 3.50 17.28
N LYS A 84 -12.42 4.21 16.52
CA LYS A 84 -12.04 4.85 15.25
C LYS A 84 -11.89 6.35 15.46
N ILE A 85 -10.74 6.87 15.03
CA ILE A 85 -10.39 8.29 15.16
C ILE A 85 -9.93 8.79 13.80
N GLU A 86 -10.57 9.85 13.32
CA GLU A 86 -10.16 10.51 12.08
C GLU A 86 -8.86 11.28 12.30
N ALA A 87 -7.89 11.06 11.42
CA ALA A 87 -6.62 11.76 11.44
C ALA A 87 -6.71 13.09 10.69
N VAL A 88 -5.90 14.04 11.13
CA VAL A 88 -5.77 15.36 10.50
C VAL A 88 -4.44 15.44 9.77
N HIS A 89 -4.48 15.90 8.52
CA HIS A 89 -3.27 16.22 7.78
C HIS A 89 -2.57 17.43 8.40
N THR A 90 -1.28 17.33 8.60
CA THR A 90 -0.45 18.43 9.12
C THR A 90 0.48 18.98 8.04
N GLU A 91 1.56 18.27 7.71
CA GLU A 91 2.51 18.67 6.69
C GLU A 91 3.24 17.46 6.11
N ASN A 92 3.83 17.58 4.94
CA ASN A 92 4.73 16.57 4.36
C ASN A 92 4.17 15.14 4.32
N GLY A 93 2.87 15.00 4.02
CA GLY A 93 2.19 13.70 3.98
C GLY A 93 1.93 13.08 5.35
N ILE A 94 2.07 13.85 6.44
CA ILE A 94 1.82 13.39 7.80
C ILE A 94 0.35 13.59 8.16
N TYR A 95 -0.25 12.52 8.68
CA TYR A 95 -1.62 12.48 9.19
C TYR A 95 -1.56 11.98 10.62
N GLU A 96 -2.17 12.72 11.53
CA GLU A 96 -2.07 12.44 12.96
C GLU A 96 -3.40 12.55 13.70
N ALA A 97 -3.53 11.81 14.78
CA ALA A 97 -4.62 11.91 15.73
C ALA A 97 -4.11 11.69 17.16
N VAL A 98 -4.82 12.27 18.11
CA VAL A 98 -4.51 12.10 19.54
C VAL A 98 -5.34 10.96 20.10
N TYR A 99 -4.71 10.06 20.83
CA TYR A 99 -5.34 8.95 21.53
C TYR A 99 -4.84 8.86 22.98
N THR A 100 -5.73 8.52 23.90
CA THR A 100 -5.37 8.29 25.29
C THR A 100 -5.23 6.80 25.56
N PHE A 101 -4.02 6.37 25.87
CA PHE A 101 -3.72 5.00 26.30
C PHE A 101 -3.93 4.89 27.82
N ASP A 102 -4.91 4.10 28.22
CA ASP A 102 -5.28 3.99 29.63
C ASP A 102 -4.33 3.09 30.45
N ASP A 103 -3.82 2.04 29.82
CA ASP A 103 -3.03 1.01 30.48
C ASP A 103 -1.65 0.79 29.86
N ASN A 104 -0.69 0.36 30.68
CA ASN A 104 0.59 -0.14 30.24
C ASN A 104 0.42 -1.58 29.68
N THR A 105 0.20 -1.70 28.40
CA THR A 105 0.01 -2.97 27.70
C THR A 105 0.26 -2.80 26.21
N ALA A 106 0.06 -3.86 25.45
CA ALA A 106 0.07 -3.76 24.01
C ALA A 106 -1.26 -3.23 23.48
N TYR A 107 -1.19 -2.36 22.51
CA TYR A 107 -2.31 -1.89 21.68
C TYR A 107 -2.03 -2.23 20.23
N TYR A 108 -3.08 -2.32 19.45
CA TYR A 108 -3.01 -2.43 18.01
C TYR A 108 -3.64 -1.22 17.36
N VAL A 109 -3.08 -0.79 16.26
CA VAL A 109 -3.64 0.26 15.42
C VAL A 109 -3.69 -0.21 13.96
N ILE A 110 -4.79 0.07 13.29
CA ILE A 110 -4.90 -0.02 11.83
C ILE A 110 -5.09 1.38 11.30
N ALA A 111 -4.26 1.77 10.34
CA ALA A 111 -4.46 3.00 9.60
C ALA A 111 -5.27 2.72 8.33
N HIS A 112 -6.60 2.88 8.41
CA HIS A 112 -7.48 2.82 7.25
C HIS A 112 -7.26 4.05 6.39
N THR A 113 -6.54 3.90 5.31
CA THR A 113 -6.12 5.00 4.45
C THR A 113 -6.68 4.83 3.05
N THR A 114 -7.32 5.86 2.54
CA THR A 114 -7.70 5.98 1.13
C THR A 114 -7.00 7.16 0.53
N ALA A 115 -6.18 6.94 -0.47
CA ALA A 115 -5.50 8.00 -1.18
C ALA A 115 -5.32 7.59 -2.65
N LYS A 116 -5.62 8.50 -3.56
CA LYS A 116 -5.48 8.30 -5.02
C LYS A 116 -6.14 7.00 -5.53
N GLY A 117 -7.28 6.64 -4.94
CA GLY A 117 -8.02 5.42 -5.28
C GLY A 117 -7.43 4.13 -4.72
N ILE A 118 -6.39 4.21 -3.91
CA ILE A 118 -5.73 3.07 -3.25
C ILE A 118 -6.19 3.00 -1.80
N HIS A 119 -6.52 1.78 -1.34
CA HIS A 119 -6.83 1.49 0.05
C HIS A 119 -5.67 0.76 0.71
N LEU A 120 -5.19 1.30 1.83
CA LEU A 120 -4.17 0.71 2.68
C LEU A 120 -4.73 0.50 4.08
N MET A 121 -4.41 -0.62 4.70
CA MET A 121 -4.84 -0.97 6.05
C MET A 121 -3.73 -1.68 6.83
N PRO A 122 -2.53 -1.09 6.93
CA PRO A 122 -1.46 -1.70 7.71
C PRO A 122 -1.83 -1.71 9.19
N LYS A 123 -1.50 -2.80 9.84
CA LYS A 123 -1.67 -2.97 11.29
C LYS A 123 -0.31 -2.92 11.97
N GLU A 124 -0.22 -2.13 13.02
CA GLU A 124 0.97 -1.98 13.86
C GLU A 124 0.66 -2.32 15.31
N GLN A 125 1.63 -2.89 16.01
CA GLN A 125 1.56 -3.12 17.45
C GLN A 125 2.33 -2.05 18.18
N MET A 126 1.69 -1.45 19.16
CA MET A 126 2.29 -0.44 20.06
C MET A 126 2.43 -1.01 21.46
N ILE A 127 3.62 -0.87 22.02
CA ILE A 127 3.86 -1.24 23.43
C ILE A 127 3.84 0.04 24.26
N ILE A 128 2.89 0.10 25.16
CA ILE A 128 2.70 1.25 26.05
C ILE A 128 3.28 0.95 27.42
N GLY A 129 4.30 1.72 27.78
CA GLY A 129 5.02 1.54 29.04
C GLY A 129 5.80 0.22 29.12
N GLU A 130 6.02 -0.25 30.34
CA GLU A 130 6.64 -1.55 30.58
C GLU A 130 5.59 -2.65 30.64
N VAL A 131 5.78 -3.72 29.87
CA VAL A 131 4.81 -4.81 29.73
C VAL A 131 5.49 -6.14 29.99
N ASP A 132 5.08 -6.84 31.03
CA ASP A 132 5.61 -8.18 31.38
C ASP A 132 5.14 -9.26 30.41
N ARG A 133 3.93 -9.10 29.86
CA ARG A 133 3.32 -10.05 28.93
C ARG A 133 2.42 -9.37 27.93
N ILE A 134 2.64 -9.67 26.66
CA ILE A 134 1.81 -9.19 25.55
C ILE A 134 0.67 -10.20 25.33
N PRO A 135 -0.61 -9.81 25.51
CA PRO A 135 -1.74 -10.65 25.11
C PRO A 135 -1.71 -10.95 23.59
N ALA A 136 -2.30 -12.07 23.21
CA ALA A 136 -2.44 -12.39 21.78
C ALA A 136 -3.37 -11.39 21.09
N ASP A 137 -3.08 -11.15 19.81
CA ASP A 137 -3.99 -10.39 18.94
C ASP A 137 -5.29 -11.18 18.73
N ASP A 138 -6.41 -10.57 19.08
CA ASP A 138 -7.76 -11.14 18.97
C ASP A 138 -8.58 -10.52 17.83
N TYR A 139 -7.95 -9.67 17.03
CA TYR A 139 -8.62 -9.01 15.89
C TYR A 139 -9.11 -10.02 14.86
N ARG A 140 -10.42 -10.05 14.64
CA ARG A 140 -11.07 -10.97 13.69
C ARG A 140 -11.42 -10.34 12.36
N GLY A 141 -11.09 -9.07 12.16
CA GLY A 141 -11.56 -8.31 11.00
C GLY A 141 -13.08 -8.16 10.99
N SER A 142 -13.60 -7.09 10.49
CA SER A 142 -15.03 -7.02 10.21
C SER A 142 -15.29 -7.86 8.95
N MET A 143 -15.62 -9.14 9.12
CA MET A 143 -16.27 -9.89 8.06
C MET A 143 -17.73 -9.39 8.00
N ASP A 144 -17.90 -8.24 7.38
CA ASP A 144 -19.23 -7.78 6.99
C ASP A 144 -19.62 -8.60 5.76
N HIS A 145 -20.31 -9.69 6.03
CA HIS A 145 -21.03 -10.46 5.03
C HIS A 145 -22.43 -9.86 4.92
N SER A 146 -22.55 -8.84 4.09
CA SER A 146 -23.84 -8.39 3.56
C SER A 146 -24.14 -9.11 2.28
#